data_4a7b479e85c6742c7eed61f5b2e7d868
#
_entry.id   4a7b479e85c6742c7eed61f5b2e7d868
#
_cell.length_a   1.000
_cell.length_b   1.000
_cell.length_c   1.000
_cell.angle_alpha   90.00
_cell.angle_beta   90.00
_cell.angle_gamma   90.00
#
_symmetry.space_group_name_H-M   'P 1'
#
loop_
_entity.id
_entity.type
_entity.pdbx_description
1 polymer ?
#
loop_
_entity_poly.entity_id
_entity_poly.type
_entity_poly.pdbx_seq_one_letter_code
_entity_poly.pdbx_strand_id
1 'polypeptide(L)'
;MKQFMYIKYIFLFLAFFTFYTAQAQVKGIVKDNTGEPIPGANVFWMNTTNGVTTAEDGRFSISKPAKSHMLVVSFIGFENDTIHVSDKNQELDIVLREGVELNEVNIVSRKLGTMKLRNSVMNEDIISSAELTRAACCNLGESFVTNPSVDVSYSDAATGAKQIKLLGLSGTYVQMMTENIPNYRGAAAPYGLGYVPGPWMQSIQVSKGSSSVKNGYESITGQINVEFKKPQLPDADWVSANLFASSTARYEANADATVKLSRRWSTSLLAHYENETKTHDSNDDGFVDIPRVEQYNLWNRWAYMGDRYVFQAGIKGMSEQRNSGQAGHNDQPA
;
A
#
# COMPACT_ATOMS: atom_id res chain seq x y z
N MET A 1 -42.51 18.21 -62.00
CA MET A 1 -42.98 18.56 -60.61
C MET A 1 -42.53 17.59 -59.53
N LYS A 2 -42.35 16.27 -59.78
CA LYS A 2 -41.91 15.31 -58.76
C LYS A 2 -40.44 15.47 -58.36
N GLN A 3 -39.54 15.93 -59.21
CA GLN A 3 -38.10 16.05 -58.92
C GLN A 3 -37.79 17.19 -57.93
N PHE A 4 -38.58 18.29 -57.93
CA PHE A 4 -38.41 19.38 -56.97
C PHE A 4 -38.87 19.04 -55.57
N MET A 5 -39.70 18.03 -55.40
CA MET A 5 -40.20 17.59 -54.12
C MET A 5 -39.15 16.78 -53.37
N TYR A 6 -38.35 15.93 -54.06
CA TYR A 6 -37.26 15.17 -53.44
C TYR A 6 -36.10 16.05 -52.98
N ILE A 7 -35.80 17.10 -53.71
CA ILE A 7 -34.76 18.08 -53.30
C ILE A 7 -35.13 18.81 -51.99
N LYS A 8 -36.41 19.15 -51.80
CA LYS A 8 -36.88 19.74 -50.53
C LYS A 8 -36.73 18.78 -49.35
N TYR A 9 -36.99 17.50 -49.51
CA TYR A 9 -36.85 16.50 -48.44
C TYR A 9 -35.38 16.20 -48.13
N ILE A 10 -34.50 16.20 -49.12
CA ILE A 10 -33.05 16.06 -48.93
C ILE A 10 -32.50 17.26 -48.19
N PHE A 11 -32.91 18.48 -48.48
CA PHE A 11 -32.50 19.68 -47.72
C PHE A 11 -33.05 19.69 -46.28
N LEU A 12 -34.26 19.19 -46.10
CA LEU A 12 -34.85 19.06 -44.76
C LEU A 12 -34.12 17.97 -43.93
N PHE A 13 -33.72 16.88 -44.58
CA PHE A 13 -32.95 15.81 -43.94
C PHE A 13 -31.52 16.25 -43.62
N LEU A 14 -30.87 17.03 -44.48
CA LEU A 14 -29.53 17.60 -44.22
C LEU A 14 -29.57 18.64 -43.12
N ALA A 15 -30.63 19.44 -43.00
CA ALA A 15 -30.81 20.44 -41.94
C ALA A 15 -31.02 19.77 -40.55
N PHE A 16 -31.53 18.56 -40.49
CA PHE A 16 -31.74 17.83 -39.25
C PHE A 16 -30.45 17.19 -38.70
N PHE A 17 -29.40 17.05 -39.51
CA PHE A 17 -28.14 16.42 -39.15
C PHE A 17 -27.10 17.40 -38.54
N THR A 18 -27.40 18.72 -38.45
CA THR A 18 -26.52 19.72 -37.92
C THR A 18 -26.85 20.14 -36.46
N PHE A 19 -27.56 19.30 -35.69
CA PHE A 19 -27.60 19.45 -34.24
C PHE A 19 -26.25 19.00 -33.66
N TYR A 20 -25.23 19.84 -33.82
CA TYR A 20 -24.05 19.78 -32.95
C TYR A 20 -24.53 20.01 -31.52
N THR A 21 -24.41 18.99 -30.69
CA THR A 21 -24.55 19.14 -29.26
C THR A 21 -23.46 20.09 -28.79
N ALA A 22 -23.80 21.34 -28.58
CA ALA A 22 -22.92 22.31 -27.91
C ALA A 22 -22.71 21.81 -26.48
N GLN A 23 -21.62 21.10 -26.25
CA GLN A 23 -21.23 20.73 -24.88
C GLN A 23 -20.80 22.03 -24.19
N ALA A 24 -21.45 22.34 -23.08
CA ALA A 24 -21.08 23.46 -22.25
C ALA A 24 -19.63 23.29 -21.78
N GLN A 25 -18.75 24.20 -22.17
CA GLN A 25 -17.36 24.25 -21.76
C GLN A 25 -17.20 25.22 -20.62
N VAL A 26 -16.54 24.81 -19.56
CA VAL A 26 -16.10 25.66 -18.46
C VAL A 26 -14.67 26.09 -18.76
N LYS A 27 -14.44 27.39 -18.74
CA LYS A 27 -13.14 28.01 -18.98
C LYS A 27 -12.69 28.75 -17.73
N GLY A 28 -11.38 28.88 -17.56
CA GLY A 28 -10.84 29.64 -16.46
C GLY A 28 -9.33 29.79 -16.54
N ILE A 29 -8.78 30.48 -15.56
CA ILE A 29 -7.35 30.64 -15.36
C ILE A 29 -7.00 30.24 -13.93
N VAL A 30 -5.88 29.56 -13.77
CA VAL A 30 -5.31 29.17 -12.47
C VAL A 30 -4.07 30.03 -12.22
N LYS A 31 -4.03 30.68 -11.06
CA LYS A 31 -2.96 31.58 -10.62
C LYS A 31 -2.49 31.19 -9.22
N ASP A 32 -1.32 31.66 -8.84
CA ASP A 32 -0.86 31.63 -7.46
C ASP A 32 -1.37 32.84 -6.65
N ASN A 33 -0.95 32.91 -5.38
CA ASN A 33 -1.30 34.03 -4.47
C ASN A 33 -0.62 35.35 -4.85
N THR A 34 0.37 35.35 -5.75
CA THR A 34 1.02 36.54 -6.29
C THR A 34 0.37 37.04 -7.58
N GLY A 35 -0.56 36.24 -8.15
CA GLY A 35 -1.25 36.50 -9.41
C GLY A 35 -0.52 35.95 -10.64
N GLU A 36 0.56 35.21 -10.48
CA GLU A 36 1.26 34.55 -11.59
C GLU A 36 0.47 33.33 -12.07
N PRO A 37 0.35 33.10 -13.40
CA PRO A 37 -0.35 31.93 -13.92
C PRO A 37 0.43 30.65 -13.61
N ILE A 38 -0.28 29.57 -13.25
CA ILE A 38 0.28 28.27 -12.97
C ILE A 38 0.10 27.34 -14.17
N PRO A 39 1.16 27.08 -14.98
CA PRO A 39 1.10 26.11 -16.06
C PRO A 39 1.17 24.67 -15.54
N GLY A 40 0.44 23.75 -16.20
CA GLY A 40 0.47 22.33 -15.85
C GLY A 40 -0.34 21.94 -14.62
N ALA A 41 -1.16 22.84 -14.06
CA ALA A 41 -2.08 22.48 -12.99
C ALA A 41 -3.16 21.52 -13.50
N ASN A 42 -3.48 20.50 -12.73
CA ASN A 42 -4.52 19.55 -13.05
C ASN A 42 -5.89 20.09 -12.68
N VAL A 43 -6.81 20.12 -13.63
CA VAL A 43 -8.20 20.57 -13.47
C VAL A 43 -9.11 19.41 -13.84
N PHE A 44 -9.89 18.89 -12.89
CA PHE A 44 -10.73 17.71 -13.15
C PHE A 44 -12.05 17.75 -12.36
N TRP A 45 -13.06 17.07 -12.89
CA TRP A 45 -14.35 16.95 -12.21
C TRP A 45 -14.32 15.84 -11.18
N MET A 46 -14.75 16.18 -9.96
CA MET A 46 -14.80 15.24 -8.84
C MET A 46 -15.61 13.99 -9.20
N ASN A 47 -15.09 12.81 -8.86
CA ASN A 47 -15.67 11.49 -9.15
C ASN A 47 -15.86 11.17 -10.65
N THR A 48 -15.05 11.78 -11.52
CA THR A 48 -15.04 11.49 -12.96
C THR A 48 -13.62 11.24 -13.44
N THR A 49 -13.48 10.73 -14.67
CA THR A 49 -12.20 10.62 -15.39
C THR A 49 -11.94 11.82 -16.31
N ASN A 50 -12.80 12.84 -16.28
CA ASN A 50 -12.70 13.99 -17.15
C ASN A 50 -11.83 15.07 -16.50
N GLY A 51 -10.65 15.32 -17.04
CA GLY A 51 -9.69 16.31 -16.57
C GLY A 51 -8.83 16.85 -17.70
N VAL A 52 -8.27 18.03 -17.48
CA VAL A 52 -7.32 18.72 -18.38
C VAL A 52 -6.19 19.33 -17.54
N THR A 53 -5.11 19.73 -18.17
CA THR A 53 -4.05 20.54 -17.57
C THR A 53 -4.11 21.96 -18.07
N THR A 54 -3.68 22.92 -17.25
CA THR A 54 -3.56 24.32 -17.65
C THR A 54 -2.44 24.50 -18.70
N ALA A 55 -2.66 25.43 -19.64
CA ALA A 55 -1.68 25.82 -20.64
C ALA A 55 -0.57 26.74 -20.02
N GLU A 56 0.39 27.17 -20.81
CA GLU A 56 1.51 28.02 -20.34
C GLU A 56 1.05 29.36 -19.74
N ASP A 57 -0.12 29.85 -20.16
CA ASP A 57 -0.76 31.06 -19.64
C ASP A 57 -1.68 30.80 -18.43
N GLY A 58 -1.66 29.58 -17.86
CA GLY A 58 -2.51 29.17 -16.76
C GLY A 58 -3.97 28.91 -17.14
N ARG A 59 -4.37 29.04 -18.43
CA ARG A 59 -5.75 28.86 -18.89
C ARG A 59 -6.10 27.40 -19.09
N PHE A 60 -7.37 27.08 -18.85
CA PHE A 60 -7.94 25.77 -19.13
C PHE A 60 -9.31 25.86 -19.79
N SER A 61 -9.71 24.80 -20.47
CA SER A 61 -11.05 24.62 -21.00
C SER A 61 -11.45 23.15 -20.86
N ILE A 62 -12.50 22.89 -20.08
CA ILE A 62 -12.96 21.54 -19.77
C ILE A 62 -14.47 21.40 -20.05
N SER A 63 -14.89 20.30 -20.65
CA SER A 63 -16.31 20.02 -20.87
C SER A 63 -16.99 19.62 -19.56
N LYS A 64 -18.18 20.21 -19.29
CA LYS A 64 -18.95 19.92 -18.08
C LYS A 64 -19.68 18.59 -18.21
N PRO A 65 -19.44 17.61 -17.31
CA PRO A 65 -20.20 16.37 -17.27
C PRO A 65 -21.57 16.58 -16.64
N ALA A 66 -22.57 15.82 -17.06
CA ALA A 66 -23.94 15.93 -16.54
C ALA A 66 -24.09 15.58 -15.05
N LYS A 67 -23.13 14.84 -14.48
CA LYS A 67 -23.22 14.24 -13.13
C LYS A 67 -22.35 14.90 -12.07
N SER A 68 -21.49 15.86 -12.41
CA SER A 68 -20.62 16.52 -11.44
C SER A 68 -20.69 18.02 -11.55
N HIS A 69 -20.76 18.70 -10.39
CA HIS A 69 -20.75 20.16 -10.27
C HIS A 69 -19.53 20.66 -9.49
N MET A 70 -18.65 19.75 -9.03
CA MET A 70 -17.47 20.09 -8.26
C MET A 70 -16.23 19.95 -9.13
N LEU A 71 -15.55 21.07 -9.39
CA LEU A 71 -14.29 21.14 -10.12
C LEU A 71 -13.14 21.19 -9.10
N VAL A 72 -12.19 20.29 -9.25
CA VAL A 72 -10.99 20.23 -8.39
C VAL A 72 -9.80 20.71 -9.19
N VAL A 73 -9.02 21.61 -8.60
CA VAL A 73 -7.75 22.10 -9.15
C VAL A 73 -6.62 21.72 -8.22
N SER A 74 -5.57 21.11 -8.76
CA SER A 74 -4.41 20.68 -8.00
C SER A 74 -3.11 20.93 -8.73
N PHE A 75 -2.09 21.34 -7.98
CA PHE A 75 -0.73 21.50 -8.49
C PHE A 75 0.29 21.15 -7.40
N ILE A 76 1.45 20.64 -7.79
CA ILE A 76 2.51 20.24 -6.83
C ILE A 76 2.99 21.47 -6.08
N GLY A 77 2.97 21.41 -4.73
CA GLY A 77 3.37 22.53 -3.86
C GLY A 77 2.23 23.49 -3.49
N PHE A 78 1.00 23.24 -3.97
CA PHE A 78 -0.17 24.06 -3.67
C PHE A 78 -1.29 23.24 -3.00
N GLU A 79 -2.12 23.89 -2.21
CA GLU A 79 -3.35 23.28 -1.66
C GLU A 79 -4.35 23.04 -2.79
N ASN A 80 -4.99 21.87 -2.77
CA ASN A 80 -6.06 21.58 -3.71
C ASN A 80 -7.26 22.46 -3.44
N ASP A 81 -7.80 23.10 -4.47
CA ASP A 81 -9.03 23.88 -4.38
C ASP A 81 -10.20 23.15 -5.05
N THR A 82 -11.38 23.22 -4.44
CA THR A 82 -12.59 22.57 -4.94
C THR A 82 -13.71 23.59 -5.08
N ILE A 83 -14.13 23.83 -6.33
CA ILE A 83 -15.03 24.89 -6.70
C ILE A 83 -16.36 24.31 -7.18
N HIS A 84 -17.46 24.84 -6.65
CA HIS A 84 -18.79 24.51 -7.15
C HIS A 84 -19.09 25.34 -8.40
N VAL A 85 -19.21 24.67 -9.56
CA VAL A 85 -19.51 25.32 -10.84
C VAL A 85 -21.00 25.25 -11.12
N SER A 86 -21.67 26.39 -11.07
CA SER A 86 -23.08 26.53 -11.48
C SER A 86 -23.23 26.43 -13.01
N ASP A 87 -24.48 26.30 -13.50
CA ASP A 87 -24.75 26.09 -14.93
C ASP A 87 -24.54 27.31 -15.83
N LYS A 88 -24.05 28.41 -15.29
CA LYS A 88 -23.75 29.60 -16.08
C LYS A 88 -22.36 29.52 -16.67
N ASN A 89 -22.20 29.89 -17.94
CA ASN A 89 -20.91 30.08 -18.62
C ASN A 89 -20.13 31.20 -17.92
N GLN A 90 -19.42 30.87 -16.86
CA GLN A 90 -18.61 31.82 -16.09
C GLN A 90 -17.14 31.46 -16.31
N GLU A 91 -16.35 32.45 -16.69
CA GLU A 91 -14.88 32.27 -16.69
C GLU A 91 -14.43 32.25 -15.21
N LEU A 92 -13.74 31.17 -14.81
CA LEU A 92 -13.31 30.96 -13.43
C LEU A 92 -11.91 31.59 -13.24
N ASP A 93 -11.75 32.41 -12.22
CA ASP A 93 -10.45 32.90 -11.76
C ASP A 93 -10.11 32.15 -10.46
N ILE A 94 -9.13 31.24 -10.52
CA ILE A 94 -8.81 30.29 -9.46
C ILE A 94 -7.44 30.64 -8.90
N VAL A 95 -7.37 30.93 -7.61
CA VAL A 95 -6.12 31.24 -6.93
C VAL A 95 -5.76 30.10 -6.00
N LEU A 96 -4.71 29.33 -6.36
CA LEU A 96 -4.16 28.30 -5.49
C LEU A 96 -3.26 28.94 -4.43
N ARG A 97 -3.37 28.47 -3.21
CA ARG A 97 -2.49 28.85 -2.11
C ARG A 97 -1.31 27.92 -2.03
N GLU A 98 -0.11 28.45 -1.82
CA GLU A 98 1.05 27.62 -1.55
C GLU A 98 0.78 26.77 -0.30
N GLY A 99 0.78 25.46 -0.48
CA GLY A 99 0.63 24.50 0.59
C GLY A 99 1.97 24.28 1.27
N VAL A 100 2.04 24.62 2.55
CA VAL A 100 3.19 24.30 3.41
C VAL A 100 3.08 22.88 3.91
N GLU A 101 2.81 21.93 3.07
CA GLU A 101 3.05 20.49 3.29
C GLU A 101 2.33 19.72 2.19
N LEU A 102 3.09 18.85 1.53
CA LEU A 102 2.53 17.69 0.88
C LEU A 102 1.90 16.81 1.98
N ASN A 103 0.67 17.10 2.35
CA ASN A 103 -0.16 16.07 2.96
C ASN A 103 -0.24 14.97 1.91
N GLU A 104 0.51 13.89 2.16
CA GLU A 104 0.31 12.64 1.48
C GLU A 104 -1.21 12.42 1.45
N VAL A 105 -1.81 12.51 0.27
CA VAL A 105 -3.23 12.20 0.09
C VAL A 105 -3.32 10.70 0.32
N ASN A 106 -3.46 10.32 1.57
CA ASN A 106 -3.91 9.00 1.95
C ASN A 106 -5.34 8.87 1.43
N ILE A 107 -5.46 8.49 0.17
CA ILE A 107 -6.72 7.94 -0.34
C ILE A 107 -6.88 6.61 0.38
N VAL A 108 -7.42 6.65 1.58
CA VAL A 108 -7.90 5.46 2.29
C VAL A 108 -9.18 5.01 1.61
N SER A 109 -9.04 4.58 0.35
CA SER A 109 -10.01 3.67 -0.22
C SER A 109 -9.70 2.32 0.42
N ARG A 110 -10.47 1.91 1.41
CA ARG A 110 -10.48 0.54 1.95
C ARG A 110 -10.98 -0.41 0.85
N LYS A 111 -10.22 -0.59 -0.22
CA LYS A 111 -10.42 -1.71 -1.13
C LYS A 111 -9.85 -2.94 -0.44
N LEU A 112 -10.73 -3.83 -0.01
CA LEU A 112 -10.39 -5.18 0.41
C LEU A 112 -9.66 -5.88 -0.75
N GLY A 113 -8.46 -6.38 -0.49
CA GLY A 113 -7.69 -7.17 -1.45
C GLY A 113 -6.31 -6.61 -1.81
N THR A 114 -5.62 -7.35 -2.66
CA THR A 114 -4.35 -6.91 -3.27
C THR A 114 -4.64 -5.80 -4.29
N MET A 115 -4.02 -4.64 -4.11
CA MET A 115 -4.19 -3.50 -5.00
C MET A 115 -2.98 -3.33 -5.90
N LYS A 116 -3.22 -3.12 -7.20
CA LYS A 116 -2.20 -2.68 -8.16
C LYS A 116 -2.12 -1.17 -8.17
N LEU A 117 -0.94 -0.62 -7.92
CA LEU A 117 -0.66 0.80 -8.10
C LEU A 117 -0.53 1.12 -9.58
N ARG A 118 -1.55 1.77 -10.17
CA ARG A 118 -1.57 2.13 -11.60
C ARG A 118 -0.61 3.25 -11.96
N ASN A 119 -0.23 4.09 -11.00
CA ASN A 119 0.60 5.27 -11.22
C ASN A 119 2.05 5.09 -10.71
N SER A 120 2.44 3.90 -10.27
CA SER A 120 3.82 3.60 -9.94
C SER A 120 4.63 3.33 -11.21
N VAL A 121 5.85 3.84 -11.26
CA VAL A 121 6.83 3.53 -12.31
C VAL A 121 7.19 2.03 -12.29
N MET A 122 7.02 1.38 -11.13
CA MET A 122 7.26 -0.05 -10.93
C MET A 122 5.93 -0.81 -10.92
N ASN A 123 5.95 -2.07 -11.35
CA ASN A 123 4.79 -2.94 -11.24
C ASN A 123 4.65 -3.41 -9.79
N GLU A 124 3.89 -2.67 -9.00
CA GLU A 124 3.73 -2.90 -7.56
C GLU A 124 2.33 -3.42 -7.21
N ASP A 125 2.32 -4.48 -6.41
CA ASP A 125 1.13 -4.98 -5.73
C ASP A 125 1.21 -4.61 -4.24
N ILE A 126 0.14 -4.10 -3.66
CA ILE A 126 0.04 -3.84 -2.22
C ILE A 126 -0.95 -4.82 -1.61
N ILE A 127 -0.50 -5.58 -0.62
CA ILE A 127 -1.32 -6.40 0.26
C ILE A 127 -1.66 -5.54 1.47
N SER A 128 -2.93 -5.21 1.66
CA SER A 128 -3.38 -4.35 2.76
C SER A 128 -3.55 -5.11 4.08
N SER A 129 -3.60 -4.38 5.21
CA SER A 129 -3.88 -4.97 6.53
C SER A 129 -5.19 -5.74 6.56
N ALA A 130 -6.21 -5.29 5.83
CA ALA A 130 -7.49 -5.99 5.73
C ALA A 130 -7.36 -7.37 5.04
N GLU A 131 -6.51 -7.47 4.02
CA GLU A 131 -6.21 -8.74 3.36
C GLU A 131 -5.40 -9.66 4.27
N LEU A 132 -4.38 -9.13 4.96
CA LEU A 132 -3.57 -9.87 5.93
C LEU A 132 -4.43 -10.44 7.06
N THR A 133 -5.39 -9.66 7.57
CA THR A 133 -6.33 -10.11 8.59
C THR A 133 -7.27 -11.19 8.06
N ARG A 134 -7.78 -11.03 6.82
CA ARG A 134 -8.66 -12.02 6.18
C ARG A 134 -7.97 -13.35 5.93
N ALA A 135 -6.71 -13.31 5.54
CA ALA A 135 -5.89 -14.51 5.33
C ALA A 135 -5.42 -15.15 6.65
N ALA A 136 -5.74 -14.55 7.81
CA ALA A 136 -5.33 -14.99 9.14
C ALA A 136 -3.81 -15.28 9.21
N CYS A 137 -3.01 -14.41 8.59
CA CYS A 137 -1.56 -14.61 8.45
C CYS A 137 -0.89 -14.47 9.82
N CYS A 138 -0.23 -15.52 10.26
CA CYS A 138 0.51 -15.54 11.52
C CYS A 138 1.89 -14.88 11.40
N ASN A 139 2.53 -15.03 10.23
CA ASN A 139 3.83 -14.43 9.95
C ASN A 139 3.94 -13.96 8.49
N LEU A 140 5.05 -13.29 8.16
CA LEU A 140 5.30 -12.77 6.82
C LEU A 140 5.30 -13.88 5.75
N GLY A 141 5.84 -15.06 6.06
CA GLY A 141 5.86 -16.18 5.11
C GLY A 141 4.46 -16.62 4.68
N GLU A 142 3.50 -16.62 5.61
CA GLU A 142 2.11 -17.02 5.35
C GLU A 142 1.31 -15.93 4.64
N SER A 143 1.79 -14.69 4.68
CA SER A 143 1.08 -13.53 4.11
C SER A 143 0.99 -13.52 2.58
N PHE A 144 1.75 -14.36 1.91
CA PHE A 144 1.79 -14.42 0.45
C PHE A 144 0.85 -15.45 -0.17
N VAL A 145 0.15 -16.25 0.64
CA VAL A 145 -0.78 -17.29 0.15
C VAL A 145 -1.85 -16.74 -0.79
N THR A 146 -2.26 -15.50 -0.60
CA THR A 146 -3.25 -14.83 -1.46
C THR A 146 -2.63 -14.08 -2.64
N ASN A 147 -1.30 -13.99 -2.72
CA ASN A 147 -0.62 -13.27 -3.80
C ASN A 147 -0.05 -14.25 -4.84
N PRO A 148 -0.60 -14.28 -6.07
CA PRO A 148 -0.18 -15.24 -7.10
C PRO A 148 1.23 -14.98 -7.65
N SER A 149 1.86 -13.86 -7.30
CA SER A 149 3.18 -13.50 -7.81
C SER A 149 4.33 -13.95 -6.92
N VAL A 150 4.02 -14.30 -5.67
CA VAL A 150 4.99 -14.71 -4.65
C VAL A 150 4.66 -16.11 -4.19
N ASP A 151 5.61 -17.03 -4.35
CA ASP A 151 5.54 -18.36 -3.80
C ASP A 151 6.47 -18.47 -2.59
N VAL A 152 5.99 -19.09 -1.53
CA VAL A 152 6.77 -19.36 -0.32
C VAL A 152 6.82 -20.87 -0.11
N SER A 153 8.01 -21.40 -0.07
CA SER A 153 8.25 -22.83 0.16
C SER A 153 9.30 -23.05 1.24
N TYR A 154 9.30 -24.23 1.84
CA TYR A 154 10.40 -24.61 2.72
C TYR A 154 11.65 -24.87 1.87
N SER A 155 12.77 -24.29 2.26
CA SER A 155 14.10 -24.57 1.68
C SER A 155 14.79 -25.71 2.41
N ASP A 156 14.44 -25.91 3.69
CA ASP A 156 14.89 -27.00 4.53
C ASP A 156 13.80 -27.35 5.54
N ALA A 157 13.28 -28.57 5.44
CA ALA A 157 12.22 -29.04 6.32
C ALA A 157 12.73 -29.24 7.77
N ALA A 158 13.95 -29.75 7.94
CA ALA A 158 14.50 -30.03 9.26
C ALA A 158 14.63 -28.78 10.13
N THR A 159 15.03 -27.64 9.56
CA THR A 159 15.16 -26.38 10.30
C THR A 159 13.94 -25.47 10.16
N GLY A 160 12.98 -25.82 9.29
CA GLY A 160 11.85 -24.98 8.96
C GLY A 160 12.23 -23.70 8.21
N ALA A 161 13.41 -23.66 7.61
CA ALA A 161 13.86 -22.53 6.81
C ALA A 161 12.96 -22.36 5.58
N LYS A 162 12.50 -21.15 5.34
CA LYS A 162 11.59 -20.79 4.24
C LYS A 162 12.33 -19.97 3.19
N GLN A 163 11.92 -20.09 1.94
CA GLN A 163 12.40 -19.26 0.85
C GLN A 163 11.22 -18.61 0.10
N ILE A 164 11.42 -17.39 -0.31
CA ILE A 164 10.52 -16.71 -1.23
C ILE A 164 10.99 -16.97 -2.65
N LYS A 165 10.03 -17.20 -3.55
CA LYS A 165 10.23 -17.18 -5.00
C LYS A 165 9.39 -16.07 -5.59
N LEU A 166 9.99 -15.18 -6.33
CA LEU A 166 9.31 -14.13 -7.06
C LEU A 166 9.63 -14.30 -8.55
N LEU A 167 8.58 -14.38 -9.36
CA LEU A 167 8.70 -14.65 -10.81
C LEU A 167 9.46 -15.96 -11.10
N GLY A 168 9.33 -16.95 -10.24
CA GLY A 168 9.95 -18.27 -10.39
C GLY A 168 11.41 -18.39 -9.95
N LEU A 169 12.07 -17.29 -9.53
CA LEU A 169 13.43 -17.31 -9.02
C LEU A 169 13.47 -17.23 -7.49
N SER A 170 14.40 -17.98 -6.89
CA SER A 170 14.51 -18.14 -5.45
C SER A 170 15.08 -16.92 -4.72
N GLY A 171 14.99 -16.95 -3.41
CA GLY A 171 15.12 -15.87 -2.46
C GLY A 171 16.36 -14.98 -2.49
N THR A 172 17.52 -15.45 -2.98
CA THR A 172 18.72 -14.60 -3.13
C THR A 172 18.58 -13.50 -4.17
N TYR A 173 17.58 -13.60 -5.04
CA TYR A 173 17.28 -12.63 -6.11
C TYR A 173 16.13 -11.68 -5.75
N VAL A 174 15.55 -11.85 -4.56
CA VAL A 174 14.48 -11.02 -4.04
C VAL A 174 15.00 -10.19 -2.87
N GLN A 175 14.91 -8.88 -2.98
CA GLN A 175 15.33 -8.01 -1.90
C GLN A 175 14.22 -7.88 -0.85
N MET A 176 14.54 -8.23 0.39
CA MET A 176 13.67 -8.03 1.53
C MET A 176 13.95 -6.69 2.19
N MET A 177 12.89 -5.92 2.48
CA MET A 177 12.99 -4.64 3.15
C MET A 177 11.95 -4.52 4.26
N THR A 178 12.28 -3.73 5.25
CA THR A 178 11.38 -3.28 6.30
C THR A 178 11.40 -1.75 6.31
N GLU A 179 10.25 -1.14 6.05
CA GLU A 179 10.11 0.32 6.00
C GLU A 179 11.18 0.98 5.10
N ASN A 180 11.35 0.40 3.90
CA ASN A 180 12.32 0.80 2.88
C ASN A 180 13.81 0.65 3.28
N ILE A 181 14.09 -0.08 4.36
CA ILE A 181 15.46 -0.41 4.79
C ILE A 181 15.71 -1.89 4.48
N PRO A 182 16.77 -2.25 3.72
CA PRO A 182 17.13 -3.63 3.48
C PRO A 182 17.30 -4.42 4.78
N ASN A 183 16.60 -5.54 4.89
CA ASN A 183 16.58 -6.39 6.08
C ASN A 183 16.52 -7.87 5.71
N TYR A 184 16.84 -8.77 6.66
CA TYR A 184 16.81 -10.22 6.49
C TYR A 184 17.65 -10.69 5.29
N ARG A 185 18.93 -10.31 5.29
CA ARG A 185 19.89 -10.59 4.23
C ARG A 185 20.81 -11.76 4.58
N GLY A 186 21.36 -12.41 3.55
CA GLY A 186 22.34 -13.49 3.72
C GLY A 186 21.77 -14.66 4.53
N ALA A 187 22.48 -15.11 5.56
CA ALA A 187 22.10 -16.25 6.40
C ALA A 187 20.81 -16.05 7.20
N ALA A 188 20.38 -14.82 7.42
CA ALA A 188 19.13 -14.52 8.13
C ALA A 188 17.89 -14.61 7.21
N ALA A 189 18.05 -14.58 5.90
CA ALA A 189 16.93 -14.55 4.96
C ALA A 189 15.94 -15.73 5.10
N PRO A 190 16.40 -17.00 5.26
CA PRO A 190 15.51 -18.14 5.39
C PRO A 190 14.63 -18.12 6.66
N TYR A 191 15.10 -17.50 7.72
CA TYR A 191 14.40 -17.43 9.01
C TYR A 191 13.62 -16.13 9.20
N GLY A 192 14.06 -15.05 8.51
CA GLY A 192 13.48 -13.71 8.63
C GLY A 192 11.98 -13.64 8.34
N LEU A 193 11.46 -14.56 7.54
CA LEU A 193 10.04 -14.64 7.23
C LEU A 193 9.19 -15.04 8.45
N GLY A 194 9.75 -15.82 9.39
CA GLY A 194 9.12 -16.17 10.66
C GLY A 194 9.24 -15.07 11.72
N TYR A 195 10.18 -14.11 11.56
CA TYR A 195 10.46 -13.09 12.56
C TYR A 195 9.58 -11.84 12.47
N VAL A 196 8.65 -11.85 11.53
CA VAL A 196 7.69 -10.75 11.30
C VAL A 196 6.29 -11.25 11.60
N PRO A 197 5.73 -10.93 12.78
CA PRO A 197 4.38 -11.30 13.13
C PRO A 197 3.35 -10.65 12.21
N GLY A 198 2.38 -11.43 11.77
CA GLY A 198 1.30 -10.98 10.87
C GLY A 198 0.54 -9.75 11.37
N PRO A 199 0.06 -9.77 12.64
CA PRO A 199 -0.68 -8.64 13.21
C PRO A 199 0.10 -7.33 13.34
N TRP A 200 1.43 -7.34 13.23
CA TRP A 200 2.26 -6.13 13.26
C TRP A 200 2.28 -5.41 11.92
N MET A 201 1.95 -6.10 10.82
CA MET A 201 2.05 -5.56 9.46
C MET A 201 0.87 -4.65 9.14
N GLN A 202 1.17 -3.47 8.62
CA GLN A 202 0.21 -2.53 8.07
C GLN A 202 -0.06 -2.84 6.59
N SER A 203 1.00 -3.16 5.85
CA SER A 203 0.93 -3.56 4.46
C SER A 203 2.21 -4.24 4.01
N ILE A 204 2.12 -5.00 2.91
CA ILE A 204 3.27 -5.54 2.20
C ILE A 204 3.22 -5.02 0.78
N GLN A 205 4.32 -4.44 0.32
CA GLN A 205 4.50 -3.97 -1.05
C GLN A 205 5.38 -4.98 -1.79
N VAL A 206 4.88 -5.49 -2.90
CA VAL A 206 5.59 -6.44 -3.78
C VAL A 206 5.86 -5.74 -5.10
N SER A 207 7.09 -5.33 -5.33
CA SER A 207 7.53 -4.70 -6.58
C SER A 207 8.23 -5.73 -7.45
N LYS A 208 7.78 -5.87 -8.71
CA LYS A 208 8.27 -6.84 -9.67
C LYS A 208 9.30 -6.21 -10.61
N GLY A 209 10.41 -6.91 -10.84
CA GLY A 209 11.52 -6.42 -11.64
C GLY A 209 12.64 -5.78 -10.82
N SER A 210 13.70 -5.34 -11.48
CA SER A 210 14.84 -4.71 -10.82
C SER A 210 14.44 -3.43 -10.11
N SER A 211 14.88 -3.26 -8.88
CA SER A 211 14.62 -2.05 -8.11
C SER A 211 15.74 -1.03 -8.19
N SER A 212 15.58 0.08 -7.49
CA SER A 212 16.59 1.13 -7.43
C SER A 212 17.89 0.63 -6.80
N VAL A 213 19.03 0.95 -7.42
CA VAL A 213 20.38 0.69 -6.89
C VAL A 213 20.59 1.28 -5.49
N LYS A 214 19.82 2.30 -5.12
CA LYS A 214 19.80 2.89 -3.79
C LYS A 214 19.50 1.86 -2.68
N ASN A 215 18.68 0.87 -2.97
CA ASN A 215 18.27 -0.15 -2.01
C ASN A 215 19.24 -1.35 -1.95
N GLY A 216 20.17 -1.46 -2.89
CA GLY A 216 21.15 -2.55 -2.99
C GLY A 216 21.05 -3.30 -4.31
N TYR A 217 21.87 -4.34 -4.46
CA TYR A 217 22.03 -5.11 -5.70
C TYR A 217 21.20 -6.40 -5.74
N GLU A 218 20.53 -6.76 -4.67
CA GLU A 218 19.85 -8.07 -4.51
C GLU A 218 18.51 -8.15 -5.24
N SER A 219 17.94 -7.00 -5.63
CA SER A 219 16.67 -6.94 -6.32
C SER A 219 16.80 -7.22 -7.81
N ILE A 220 16.92 -8.49 -8.18
CA ILE A 220 16.95 -8.94 -9.58
C ILE A 220 15.53 -9.21 -10.07
N THR A 221 14.76 -9.99 -9.32
CA THR A 221 13.37 -10.33 -9.65
C THR A 221 12.37 -9.35 -9.05
N GLY A 222 12.74 -8.68 -7.96
CA GLY A 222 11.93 -7.69 -7.31
C GLY A 222 12.34 -7.44 -5.87
N GLN A 223 11.50 -6.66 -5.21
CA GLN A 223 11.66 -6.33 -3.81
C GLN A 223 10.33 -6.52 -3.07
N ILE A 224 10.42 -6.91 -1.82
CA ILE A 224 9.31 -7.02 -0.89
C ILE A 224 9.58 -6.07 0.27
N ASN A 225 8.73 -5.07 0.45
CA ASN A 225 8.82 -4.12 1.54
C ASN A 225 7.67 -4.31 2.51
N VAL A 226 7.98 -4.49 3.77
CA VAL A 226 7.01 -4.65 4.86
C VAL A 226 6.88 -3.33 5.61
N GLU A 227 5.68 -2.78 5.61
CA GLU A 227 5.33 -1.63 6.44
C GLU A 227 4.65 -2.10 7.73
N PHE A 228 5.13 -1.65 8.87
CA PHE A 228 4.56 -1.96 10.16
C PHE A 228 3.56 -0.92 10.62
N LYS A 229 2.69 -1.26 11.56
CA LYS A 229 1.82 -0.32 12.27
C LYS A 229 2.64 0.82 12.86
N LYS A 230 2.23 2.05 12.58
CA LYS A 230 2.94 3.28 12.98
C LYS A 230 2.13 4.05 14.02
N PRO A 231 2.77 4.58 15.07
CA PRO A 231 2.05 5.27 16.15
C PRO A 231 1.43 6.62 15.76
N GLN A 232 1.85 7.18 14.61
CA GLN A 232 1.37 8.48 14.14
C GLN A 232 0.11 8.41 13.26
N LEU A 233 -0.33 7.21 12.86
CA LEU A 233 -1.50 7.08 11.98
C LEU A 233 -2.77 7.60 12.69
N PRO A 234 -3.65 8.33 11.98
CA PRO A 234 -4.89 8.87 12.56
C PRO A 234 -5.81 7.77 13.11
N ASP A 235 -5.87 6.64 12.42
CA ASP A 235 -6.74 5.50 12.71
C ASP A 235 -6.02 4.39 13.51
N ALA A 236 -4.87 4.71 14.14
CA ALA A 236 -4.18 3.72 14.97
C ALA A 236 -5.02 3.39 16.20
N ASP A 237 -5.38 2.12 16.36
CA ASP A 237 -6.01 1.64 17.57
C ASP A 237 -5.12 1.92 18.78
N TRP A 238 -5.72 2.38 19.89
CA TRP A 238 -4.95 2.64 21.09
C TRP A 238 -4.47 1.33 21.74
N VAL A 239 -5.24 0.25 21.59
CA VAL A 239 -4.86 -1.12 21.98
C VAL A 239 -5.51 -2.09 21.02
N SER A 240 -4.78 -3.08 20.55
CA SER A 240 -5.32 -4.25 19.87
C SER A 240 -4.70 -5.53 20.43
N ALA A 241 -5.45 -6.62 20.39
CA ALA A 241 -4.99 -7.95 20.77
C ALA A 241 -5.50 -8.98 19.80
N ASN A 242 -4.65 -9.94 19.47
CA ASN A 242 -4.99 -11.07 18.60
C ASN A 242 -4.48 -12.36 19.22
N LEU A 243 -5.32 -13.39 19.25
CA LEU A 243 -5.00 -14.73 19.70
C LEU A 243 -5.25 -15.71 18.56
N PHE A 244 -4.31 -16.61 18.33
CA PHE A 244 -4.41 -17.65 17.33
C PHE A 244 -4.11 -19.02 17.96
N ALA A 245 -4.86 -20.03 17.53
CA ALA A 245 -4.62 -21.43 17.88
C ALA A 245 -4.91 -22.31 16.66
N SER A 246 -4.04 -23.26 16.38
CA SER A 246 -4.20 -24.22 15.28
C SER A 246 -4.38 -25.65 15.76
N SER A 247 -4.85 -26.52 14.88
CA SER A 247 -4.94 -27.97 15.11
C SER A 247 -3.58 -28.63 15.29
N THR A 248 -2.51 -28.01 14.81
CA THR A 248 -1.12 -28.44 15.00
C THR A 248 -0.56 -28.09 16.38
N ALA A 249 -1.42 -27.57 17.30
CA ALA A 249 -1.02 -27.10 18.62
C ALA A 249 0.00 -25.93 18.61
N ARG A 250 -0.09 -25.09 17.60
CA ARG A 250 0.56 -23.79 17.55
C ARG A 250 -0.35 -22.74 18.18
N TYR A 251 0.17 -21.98 19.10
CA TYR A 251 -0.50 -20.92 19.82
C TYR A 251 0.25 -19.61 19.63
N GLU A 252 -0.48 -18.55 19.35
CA GLU A 252 0.09 -17.21 19.25
C GLU A 252 -0.72 -16.20 20.03
N ALA A 253 -0.02 -15.25 20.63
CA ALA A 253 -0.60 -14.08 21.26
C ALA A 253 0.11 -12.82 20.77
N ASN A 254 -0.66 -11.89 20.23
CA ASN A 254 -0.18 -10.60 19.78
C ASN A 254 -0.91 -9.50 20.54
N ALA A 255 -0.18 -8.46 20.91
CA ALA A 255 -0.75 -7.25 21.48
C ALA A 255 -0.01 -6.04 20.96
N ASP A 256 -0.72 -4.99 20.63
CA ASP A 256 -0.13 -3.70 20.32
C ASP A 256 -0.89 -2.58 21.03
N ALA A 257 -0.13 -1.57 21.47
CA ALA A 257 -0.66 -0.40 22.12
C ALA A 257 0.01 0.85 21.56
N THR A 258 -0.79 1.87 21.27
CA THR A 258 -0.32 3.15 20.75
C THR A 258 -0.78 4.28 21.65
N VAL A 259 0.16 5.14 22.06
CA VAL A 259 -0.09 6.27 22.93
C VAL A 259 0.42 7.56 22.30
N LYS A 260 -0.47 8.55 22.18
CA LYS A 260 -0.10 9.93 21.81
C LYS A 260 0.31 10.69 23.07
N LEU A 261 1.61 10.91 23.25
CA LEU A 261 2.15 11.60 24.41
C LEU A 261 1.98 13.12 24.35
N SER A 262 1.98 13.67 23.11
CA SER A 262 1.74 15.08 22.85
C SER A 262 1.24 15.28 21.40
N ARG A 263 1.04 16.55 21.01
CA ARG A 263 0.67 16.89 19.61
C ARG A 263 1.74 16.42 18.59
N ARG A 264 2.99 16.25 19.01
CA ARG A 264 4.14 15.92 18.15
C ARG A 264 4.76 14.56 18.44
N TRP A 265 4.55 14.00 19.64
CA TRP A 265 5.15 12.75 20.07
C TRP A 265 4.11 11.64 20.20
N SER A 266 4.42 10.49 19.64
CA SER A 266 3.66 9.26 19.83
C SER A 266 4.60 8.08 20.02
N THR A 267 4.13 7.05 20.72
CA THR A 267 4.85 5.80 20.90
C THR A 267 3.92 4.62 20.70
N SER A 268 4.45 3.51 20.23
CA SER A 268 3.75 2.22 20.19
C SER A 268 4.63 1.11 20.72
N LEU A 269 3.97 0.15 21.36
CA LEU A 269 4.55 -1.09 21.83
C LEU A 269 3.85 -2.23 21.08
N LEU A 270 4.64 -3.09 20.43
CA LEU A 270 4.16 -4.30 19.77
C LEU A 270 4.79 -5.49 20.46
N ALA A 271 3.97 -6.47 20.87
CA ALA A 271 4.40 -7.68 21.54
C ALA A 271 3.84 -8.89 20.78
N HIS A 272 4.65 -9.94 20.69
CA HIS A 272 4.29 -11.19 20.07
C HIS A 272 4.90 -12.36 20.84
N TYR A 273 4.11 -13.39 21.02
CA TYR A 273 4.50 -14.70 21.53
C TYR A 273 3.97 -15.78 20.63
N GLU A 274 4.80 -16.76 20.30
CA GLU A 274 4.45 -17.96 19.54
C GLU A 274 5.02 -19.18 20.26
N ASN A 275 4.23 -20.25 20.32
CA ASN A 275 4.68 -21.52 20.84
C ASN A 275 4.03 -22.68 20.07
N GLU A 276 4.84 -23.56 19.51
CA GLU A 276 4.44 -24.83 18.93
C GLU A 276 4.77 -25.96 19.90
N THR A 277 3.73 -26.49 20.56
CA THR A 277 3.90 -27.37 21.73
C THR A 277 4.05 -28.84 21.39
N LYS A 278 3.62 -29.26 20.17
CA LYS A 278 3.64 -30.67 19.77
C LYS A 278 4.73 -30.95 18.75
N THR A 279 5.31 -32.14 18.84
CA THR A 279 6.13 -32.72 17.81
C THR A 279 5.25 -33.43 16.77
N HIS A 280 5.44 -33.12 15.51
CA HIS A 280 4.72 -33.69 14.39
C HIS A 280 5.66 -34.59 13.59
N ASP A 281 5.32 -35.86 13.47
CA ASP A 281 5.94 -36.86 12.63
C ASP A 281 4.78 -37.64 11.98
N SER A 282 4.30 -37.13 10.82
CA SER A 282 3.07 -37.61 10.17
C SER A 282 3.31 -38.86 9.31
N ASN A 283 4.54 -39.10 8.96
CA ASN A 283 4.98 -40.23 8.10
C ASN A 283 5.65 -41.35 8.88
N ASP A 284 5.79 -41.19 10.22
CA ASP A 284 6.41 -42.17 11.14
C ASP A 284 7.86 -42.54 10.74
N ASP A 285 8.63 -41.61 10.20
CA ASP A 285 10.02 -41.80 9.81
C ASP A 285 11.01 -41.53 10.96
N GLY A 286 10.50 -41.10 12.11
CA GLY A 286 11.27 -40.75 13.28
C GLY A 286 11.91 -39.34 13.23
N PHE A 287 11.52 -38.49 12.26
CA PHE A 287 11.98 -37.13 12.17
C PHE A 287 10.80 -36.15 12.32
N VAL A 288 11.08 -34.96 12.82
CA VAL A 288 10.09 -33.92 13.05
C VAL A 288 9.78 -33.20 11.72
N ASP A 289 8.52 -33.26 11.26
CA ASP A 289 8.07 -32.63 10.03
C ASP A 289 8.06 -31.08 10.12
N ILE A 290 7.71 -30.56 11.30
CA ILE A 290 7.62 -29.13 11.58
C ILE A 290 8.39 -28.83 12.86
N PRO A 291 9.45 -28.00 12.81
CA PRO A 291 10.20 -27.64 14.01
C PRO A 291 9.32 -27.03 15.09
N ARG A 292 9.54 -27.46 16.33
CA ARG A 292 8.93 -26.78 17.48
C ARG A 292 9.60 -25.42 17.65
N VAL A 293 8.81 -24.38 17.66
CA VAL A 293 9.27 -22.99 17.80
C VAL A 293 8.66 -22.38 19.04
N GLU A 294 9.49 -21.78 19.86
CA GLU A 294 9.05 -20.85 20.90
C GLU A 294 9.70 -19.51 20.63
N GLN A 295 8.90 -18.47 20.41
CA GLN A 295 9.38 -17.16 20.00
C GLN A 295 8.75 -16.04 20.82
N TYR A 296 9.57 -15.07 21.21
CA TYR A 296 9.18 -13.83 21.86
C TYR A 296 9.69 -12.67 21.04
N ASN A 297 8.81 -11.73 20.67
CA ASN A 297 9.16 -10.49 19.98
C ASN A 297 8.58 -9.31 20.77
N LEU A 298 9.38 -8.28 20.95
CA LEU A 298 8.96 -7.03 21.54
C LEU A 298 9.55 -5.87 20.73
N TRP A 299 8.73 -4.91 20.36
CA TRP A 299 9.18 -3.74 19.63
C TRP A 299 8.56 -2.46 20.21
N ASN A 300 9.36 -1.57 20.74
CA ASN A 300 8.93 -0.24 21.12
C ASN A 300 9.38 0.78 20.08
N ARG A 301 8.42 1.58 19.60
CA ARG A 301 8.61 2.57 18.53
C ARG A 301 8.23 3.95 19.03
N TRP A 302 8.97 4.94 18.58
CA TRP A 302 8.77 6.35 18.88
C TRP A 302 8.70 7.14 17.58
N ALA A 303 7.76 8.07 17.50
CA ALA A 303 7.64 8.98 16.37
C ALA A 303 7.48 10.42 16.86
N TYR A 304 8.22 11.31 16.25
CA TYR A 304 8.09 12.75 16.39
C TYR A 304 7.66 13.35 15.05
N MET A 305 6.58 14.13 15.07
CA MET A 305 6.02 14.84 13.93
C MET A 305 6.16 16.33 14.14
N GLY A 306 7.23 16.92 13.59
CA GLY A 306 7.47 18.37 13.65
C GLY A 306 7.12 19.04 12.33
N ASP A 307 7.09 20.37 12.33
CA ASP A 307 6.69 21.17 11.17
C ASP A 307 7.74 21.13 10.01
N ARG A 308 8.99 20.78 10.32
CA ARG A 308 10.11 20.75 9.36
C ARG A 308 10.74 19.38 9.17
N TYR A 309 10.56 18.48 10.14
CA TYR A 309 11.17 17.14 10.09
C TYR A 309 10.31 16.13 10.85
N VAL A 310 10.40 14.89 10.40
CA VAL A 310 9.82 13.71 11.04
C VAL A 310 10.98 12.86 11.54
N PHE A 311 10.89 12.39 12.78
CA PHE A 311 11.86 11.50 13.36
C PHE A 311 11.17 10.22 13.82
N GLN A 312 11.77 9.08 13.54
CA GLN A 312 11.30 7.78 14.01
C GLN A 312 12.49 7.00 14.58
N ALA A 313 12.26 6.37 15.73
CA ALA A 313 13.23 5.48 16.36
C ALA A 313 12.49 4.27 16.92
N GLY A 314 13.20 3.14 17.07
CA GLY A 314 12.64 1.95 17.69
C GLY A 314 13.71 1.02 18.19
N ILE A 315 13.34 0.24 19.21
CA ILE A 315 14.15 -0.83 19.77
C ILE A 315 13.34 -2.11 19.66
N LYS A 316 13.91 -3.12 19.01
CA LYS A 316 13.32 -4.45 18.86
C LYS A 316 14.19 -5.46 19.60
N GLY A 317 13.57 -6.28 20.45
CA GLY A 317 14.15 -7.47 21.05
C GLY A 317 13.43 -8.72 20.55
N MET A 318 14.17 -9.78 20.31
CA MET A 318 13.64 -11.09 19.90
C MET A 318 14.44 -12.20 20.58
N SER A 319 13.74 -13.25 20.99
CA SER A 319 14.32 -14.52 21.44
C SER A 319 13.55 -15.65 20.77
N GLU A 320 14.27 -16.61 20.22
CA GLU A 320 13.70 -17.81 19.61
C GLU A 320 14.45 -19.05 20.05
N GLN A 321 13.69 -20.08 20.40
CA GLN A 321 14.19 -21.44 20.57
C GLN A 321 13.53 -22.32 19.51
N ARG A 322 14.32 -23.06 18.77
CA ARG A 322 13.84 -23.92 17.69
C ARG A 322 14.41 -25.33 17.86
N ASN A 323 13.51 -26.30 18.00
CA ASN A 323 13.85 -27.70 18.16
C ASN A 323 13.37 -28.48 16.95
N SER A 324 14.27 -29.18 16.29
CA SER A 324 14.01 -30.01 15.10
C SER A 324 14.92 -31.25 15.10
N GLY A 325 14.75 -32.14 14.15
CA GLY A 325 15.54 -33.35 14.00
C GLY A 325 14.78 -34.61 14.39
N GLN A 326 15.40 -35.54 15.14
CA GLN A 326 14.75 -36.80 15.49
C GLN A 326 13.62 -36.63 16.49
N ALA A 327 12.46 -37.22 16.18
CA ALA A 327 11.35 -37.32 17.11
C ALA A 327 11.74 -38.18 18.31
N GLY A 328 11.44 -37.70 19.54
CA GLY A 328 11.77 -38.44 20.78
C GLY A 328 13.15 -38.16 21.39
N HIS A 329 14.08 -37.50 20.70
CA HIS A 329 15.36 -37.10 21.26
C HIS A 329 15.38 -35.69 21.84
N ASN A 330 14.39 -34.87 21.44
CA ASN A 330 14.26 -33.45 21.81
C ASN A 330 13.41 -33.18 23.06
N ASP A 331 12.94 -34.23 23.76
CA ASP A 331 12.14 -34.08 24.98
C ASP A 331 12.99 -34.04 26.27
N GLN A 332 14.31 -34.08 26.17
CA GLN A 332 15.21 -33.91 27.32
C GLN A 332 15.50 -32.42 27.51
N PRO A 333 15.19 -31.83 28.69
CA PRO A 333 15.59 -30.47 29.00
C PRO A 333 17.12 -30.35 29.01
N ALA A 334 17.63 -29.30 28.36
CA ALA A 334 19.04 -28.95 28.35
C ALA A 334 19.51 -28.49 29.74
#